data_ee26cbdb26f2fe00318a544a26e4b951
#
_entry.id   ee26cbdb26f2fe00318a544a26e4b951
#
_cell.length_a   1.000
_cell.length_b   1.000
_cell.length_c   1.000
_cell.angle_alpha   90.00
_cell.angle_beta   90.00
_cell.angle_gamma   90.00
#
_symmetry.space_group_name_H-M   'P 1'
#
loop_
_entity.id
_entity.type
_entity.pdbx_description
1 polymer ?
#
loop_
_entity_poly.entity_id
_entity_poly.type
_entity_poly.pdbx_seq_one_letter_code
_entity_poly.pdbx_strand_id
1 'polypeptide(L)'
;MTPASFRQYGINGAIIVAAGFIWFLLLGYRDLIEPDEGRYAEIAREMLNSGDWITPRLNGFKYFEKPPLQYWGSAISMALLGETNAAARVWCSGLGFIGALWVGFVGSRLYSRSAGYFAFLFSISTVLYAGMGHANSLDMGVSSLLIIAVGALALAQSERHLPQQGRNWMLLAWAALAGATLSKGLIGLVLPGAAVVLYSFWQRDWALWRHLHLGKGLLLYFLLAAPWFIAVSLANPEFPHFFFIHEHFERFTSDVHGRTKSNWYFFAVFAIGAIPWLFSSLNGLIKPPFSWRAEAGKFEASRLFWVYAIFVFFFFSISHSKLPAYILPMFPALALLVGENMSKRKHIIADGIVALVIASVIFVFFIWKADDTARIGRLASHLMLFRPWIIATAVLTAVAGASTLLLRHKKDLAIAVYSLCALLGVQMLSWGYQSISELRSSRVMAEVIQSYIANSGKSNVAIYDVNRYDQSLPYYLGRTITLVGFRGELEFGINQEPQKWLNEADFLPIWLNSEQAISVLTQTTYEQWQQQKIPMLTIYENSRYIAVARR
;
A
#
# COMPACT_ATOMS: atom_id res chain seq x y z
N MET A 1 -20.00 -12.36 34.08
CA MET A 1 -20.51 -11.85 32.79
C MET A 1 -21.99 -12.19 32.70
N THR A 2 -22.83 -11.26 32.30
CA THR A 2 -24.26 -11.51 32.08
C THR A 2 -24.47 -12.25 30.74
N PRO A 3 -25.56 -13.05 30.57
CA PRO A 3 -25.88 -13.71 29.29
C PRO A 3 -25.94 -12.75 28.12
N ALA A 4 -26.38 -11.51 28.33
CA ALA A 4 -26.41 -10.46 27.32
C ALA A 4 -25.00 -10.03 26.87
N SER A 5 -24.04 -9.91 27.79
CA SER A 5 -22.65 -9.58 27.46
C SER A 5 -21.98 -10.72 26.66
N PHE A 6 -22.22 -11.98 27.03
CA PHE A 6 -21.68 -13.13 26.31
C PHE A 6 -22.19 -13.20 24.87
N ARG A 7 -23.49 -12.94 24.65
CA ARG A 7 -24.09 -12.88 23.32
C ARG A 7 -23.50 -11.77 22.46
N GLN A 8 -23.26 -10.58 23.03
CA GLN A 8 -22.64 -9.44 22.33
C GLN A 8 -21.20 -9.77 21.90
N TYR A 9 -20.41 -10.47 22.71
CA TYR A 9 -19.06 -10.90 22.34
C TYR A 9 -19.06 -11.89 21.19
N GLY A 10 -19.99 -12.84 21.19
CA GLY A 10 -20.14 -13.77 20.08
C GLY A 10 -20.46 -13.07 18.75
N ILE A 11 -21.37 -12.08 18.79
CA ILE A 11 -21.72 -11.28 17.60
C ILE A 11 -20.52 -10.47 17.09
N ASN A 12 -19.80 -9.77 17.96
CA ASN A 12 -18.63 -8.98 17.56
C ASN A 12 -17.52 -9.86 16.98
N GLY A 13 -17.29 -11.04 17.57
CA GLY A 13 -16.36 -12.04 17.05
C GLY A 13 -16.74 -12.53 15.64
N ALA A 14 -18.02 -12.85 15.44
CA ALA A 14 -18.54 -13.25 14.13
C ALA A 14 -18.36 -12.15 13.06
N ILE A 15 -18.55 -10.88 13.43
CA ILE A 15 -18.35 -9.75 12.53
C ILE A 15 -16.86 -9.58 12.17
N ILE A 16 -15.94 -9.77 13.12
CA ILE A 16 -14.50 -9.74 12.84
C ILE A 16 -14.11 -10.87 11.88
N VAL A 17 -14.65 -12.07 12.06
CA VAL A 17 -14.42 -13.20 11.13
C VAL A 17 -14.99 -12.90 9.75
N ALA A 18 -16.22 -12.38 9.67
CA ALA A 18 -16.83 -11.98 8.40
C ALA A 18 -16.01 -10.88 7.70
N ALA A 19 -15.51 -9.91 8.45
CA ALA A 19 -14.63 -8.87 7.93
C ALA A 19 -13.32 -9.46 7.40
N GLY A 20 -12.71 -10.41 8.10
CA GLY A 20 -11.53 -11.12 7.62
C GLY A 20 -11.80 -11.93 6.36
N PHE A 21 -12.93 -12.62 6.29
CA PHE A 21 -13.34 -13.33 5.08
C PHE A 21 -13.47 -12.38 3.88
N ILE A 22 -14.17 -11.25 4.04
CA ILE A 22 -14.31 -10.25 2.97
C ILE A 22 -12.93 -9.66 2.60
N TRP A 23 -12.07 -9.39 3.60
CA TRP A 23 -10.75 -8.81 3.39
C TRP A 23 -9.86 -9.67 2.50
N PHE A 24 -9.85 -11.00 2.69
CA PHE A 24 -9.01 -11.90 1.90
C PHE A 24 -9.72 -12.50 0.67
N LEU A 25 -11.03 -12.23 0.51
CA LEU A 25 -11.81 -12.76 -0.60
C LEU A 25 -11.27 -12.25 -1.94
N LEU A 26 -11.03 -13.19 -2.87
CA LEU A 26 -10.59 -12.90 -4.24
C LEU A 26 -9.32 -12.02 -4.33
N LEU A 27 -8.40 -12.15 -3.37
CA LEU A 27 -7.16 -11.37 -3.32
C LEU A 27 -6.30 -11.52 -4.60
N GLY A 28 -6.36 -12.68 -5.25
CA GLY A 28 -5.66 -12.99 -6.50
C GLY A 28 -6.43 -12.71 -7.78
N TYR A 29 -7.70 -12.30 -7.70
CA TYR A 29 -8.56 -12.14 -8.87
C TYR A 29 -8.05 -11.09 -9.85
N ARG A 30 -7.63 -9.95 -9.34
CA ARG A 30 -7.14 -8.83 -10.13
C ARG A 30 -5.66 -9.00 -10.51
N ASP A 31 -5.31 -8.66 -11.75
CA ASP A 31 -3.92 -8.60 -12.21
C ASP A 31 -3.09 -7.60 -11.41
N LEU A 32 -1.78 -7.77 -11.42
CA LEU A 32 -0.85 -6.84 -10.77
C LEU A 32 -0.79 -5.53 -11.55
N ILE A 33 -0.99 -4.41 -10.83
CA ILE A 33 -1.00 -3.06 -11.38
C ILE A 33 0.43 -2.51 -11.41
N GLU A 34 0.85 -2.04 -12.56
CA GLU A 34 2.11 -1.31 -12.73
C GLU A 34 2.01 0.13 -12.18
N PRO A 35 3.16 0.68 -11.73
CA PRO A 35 4.48 0.03 -11.64
C PRO A 35 4.69 -0.81 -10.36
N ASP A 36 4.06 -0.47 -9.25
CA ASP A 36 4.47 -0.94 -7.92
C ASP A 36 4.20 -2.43 -7.70
N GLU A 37 2.99 -2.93 -8.03
CA GLU A 37 2.67 -4.34 -7.76
C GLU A 37 3.51 -5.29 -8.61
N GLY A 38 3.72 -4.97 -9.90
CA GLY A 38 4.58 -5.75 -10.80
C GLY A 38 6.03 -5.74 -10.32
N ARG A 39 6.55 -4.56 -10.00
CA ARG A 39 7.91 -4.37 -9.50
C ARG A 39 8.21 -5.21 -8.27
N TYR A 40 7.38 -5.08 -7.23
CA TYR A 40 7.64 -5.78 -5.96
C TYR A 40 7.39 -7.28 -6.07
N ALA A 41 6.49 -7.71 -6.96
CA ALA A 41 6.29 -9.12 -7.26
C ALA A 41 7.50 -9.70 -8.00
N GLU A 42 8.05 -8.99 -9.01
CA GLU A 42 9.23 -9.44 -9.75
C GLU A 42 10.46 -9.52 -8.86
N ILE A 43 10.73 -8.50 -8.02
CA ILE A 43 11.87 -8.56 -7.08
C ILE A 43 11.74 -9.77 -6.15
N ALA A 44 10.54 -10.04 -5.64
CA ALA A 44 10.31 -11.18 -4.76
C ALA A 44 10.49 -12.52 -5.50
N ARG A 45 10.03 -12.62 -6.76
CA ARG A 45 10.21 -13.80 -7.63
C ARG A 45 11.69 -14.04 -7.92
N GLU A 46 12.43 -13.02 -8.32
CA GLU A 46 13.87 -13.14 -8.57
C GLU A 46 14.64 -13.55 -7.31
N MET A 47 14.29 -12.97 -6.16
CA MET A 47 14.88 -13.33 -4.87
C MET A 47 14.65 -14.80 -4.51
N LEU A 48 13.41 -15.29 -4.71
CA LEU A 48 13.06 -16.69 -4.47
C LEU A 48 13.82 -17.64 -5.41
N ASN A 49 13.83 -17.33 -6.70
CA ASN A 49 14.37 -18.21 -7.73
C ASN A 49 15.91 -18.21 -7.76
N SER A 50 16.56 -17.09 -7.43
CA SER A 50 18.01 -17.01 -7.33
C SER A 50 18.58 -17.52 -6.01
N GLY A 51 17.76 -17.52 -4.92
CA GLY A 51 18.22 -17.79 -3.57
C GLY A 51 19.03 -16.65 -2.95
N ASP A 52 19.17 -15.50 -3.61
CA ASP A 52 19.84 -14.31 -3.07
C ASP A 52 18.86 -13.44 -2.27
N TRP A 53 18.81 -13.65 -0.97
CA TRP A 53 17.96 -12.91 -0.03
C TRP A 53 18.60 -11.61 0.48
N ILE A 54 19.82 -11.30 0.04
CA ILE A 54 20.60 -10.14 0.49
C ILE A 54 20.50 -9.00 -0.51
N THR A 55 20.74 -9.27 -1.81
CA THR A 55 20.79 -8.26 -2.88
C THR A 55 19.48 -8.26 -3.67
N PRO A 56 18.55 -7.34 -3.43
CA PRO A 56 17.34 -7.22 -4.25
C PRO A 56 17.71 -6.93 -5.71
N ARG A 57 17.02 -7.60 -6.64
CA ARG A 57 17.18 -7.40 -8.08
C ARG A 57 15.84 -7.16 -8.74
N LEU A 58 15.84 -6.32 -9.75
CA LEU A 58 14.68 -6.06 -10.60
C LEU A 58 15.10 -6.25 -12.06
N ASN A 59 14.51 -7.21 -12.71
CA ASN A 59 14.86 -7.64 -14.07
C ASN A 59 16.37 -7.94 -14.22
N GLY A 60 16.93 -8.63 -13.22
CA GLY A 60 18.34 -9.00 -13.13
C GLY A 60 19.31 -7.90 -12.67
N PHE A 61 18.89 -6.63 -12.60
CA PHE A 61 19.71 -5.50 -12.15
C PHE A 61 19.61 -5.29 -10.65
N LYS A 62 20.69 -4.83 -10.01
CA LYS A 62 20.69 -4.43 -8.59
C LYS A 62 19.68 -3.31 -8.35
N TYR A 63 18.82 -3.47 -7.32
CA TYR A 63 17.75 -2.54 -7.02
C TYR A 63 17.71 -2.20 -5.52
N PHE A 64 18.21 -1.02 -5.14
CA PHE A 64 18.44 -0.62 -3.74
C PHE A 64 17.55 0.50 -3.24
N GLU A 65 16.47 0.85 -3.95
CA GLU A 65 15.60 1.93 -3.50
C GLU A 65 14.92 1.66 -2.15
N LYS A 66 14.72 0.39 -1.80
CA LYS A 66 13.99 0.02 -0.57
C LYS A 66 14.61 -1.19 0.12
N PRO A 67 14.49 -1.28 1.48
CA PRO A 67 14.92 -2.43 2.25
C PRO A 67 14.06 -3.67 2.00
N PRO A 68 14.45 -4.87 2.46
CA PRO A 68 14.01 -6.14 1.91
C PRO A 68 12.72 -6.70 2.50
N LEU A 69 12.18 -6.18 3.61
CA LEU A 69 11.12 -6.87 4.37
C LEU A 69 9.88 -7.19 3.54
N GLN A 70 9.49 -6.28 2.63
CA GLN A 70 8.39 -6.51 1.69
C GLN A 70 8.74 -7.65 0.71
N TYR A 71 9.94 -7.64 0.18
CA TYR A 71 10.40 -8.65 -0.78
C TYR A 71 10.48 -10.03 -0.13
N TRP A 72 11.04 -10.10 1.08
CA TRP A 72 11.08 -11.33 1.88
C TRP A 72 9.68 -11.89 2.13
N GLY A 73 8.76 -11.03 2.58
CA GLY A 73 7.39 -11.45 2.86
C GLY A 73 6.67 -11.96 1.61
N SER A 74 6.79 -11.26 0.49
CA SER A 74 6.20 -11.70 -0.79
C SER A 74 6.88 -12.96 -1.33
N ALA A 75 8.21 -13.08 -1.24
CA ALA A 75 8.95 -14.28 -1.67
C ALA A 75 8.57 -15.52 -0.84
N ILE A 76 8.45 -15.38 0.49
CA ILE A 76 7.96 -16.46 1.36
C ILE A 76 6.52 -16.84 0.99
N SER A 77 5.66 -15.85 0.73
CA SER A 77 4.28 -16.12 0.30
C SER A 77 4.25 -16.87 -1.04
N MET A 78 5.12 -16.52 -1.99
CA MET A 78 5.24 -17.23 -3.27
C MET A 78 5.81 -18.63 -3.11
N ALA A 79 6.77 -18.84 -2.21
CA ALA A 79 7.30 -20.17 -1.90
C ALA A 79 6.21 -21.11 -1.35
N LEU A 80 5.24 -20.59 -0.60
CA LEU A 80 4.17 -21.37 0.02
C LEU A 80 2.94 -21.56 -0.88
N LEU A 81 2.60 -20.55 -1.71
CA LEU A 81 1.35 -20.49 -2.47
C LEU A 81 1.55 -20.49 -3.99
N GLY A 82 2.80 -20.63 -4.45
CA GLY A 82 3.19 -20.47 -5.85
C GLY A 82 3.28 -19.01 -6.30
N GLU A 83 3.84 -18.79 -7.49
CA GLU A 83 3.98 -17.46 -8.11
C GLU A 83 2.61 -16.98 -8.65
N THR A 84 1.75 -16.52 -7.77
CA THR A 84 0.38 -16.08 -8.07
C THR A 84 0.13 -14.63 -7.65
N ASN A 85 -0.86 -13.98 -8.26
CA ASN A 85 -1.29 -12.63 -7.85
C ASN A 85 -1.72 -12.57 -6.37
N ALA A 86 -2.30 -13.66 -5.84
CA ALA A 86 -2.65 -13.78 -4.43
C ALA A 86 -1.39 -13.79 -3.55
N ALA A 87 -0.42 -14.65 -3.89
CA ALA A 87 0.83 -14.79 -3.15
C ALA A 87 1.61 -13.46 -3.09
N ALA A 88 1.64 -12.70 -4.20
CA ALA A 88 2.26 -11.38 -4.24
C ALA A 88 1.64 -10.39 -3.23
N ARG A 89 0.32 -10.50 -2.93
CA ARG A 89 -0.41 -9.57 -2.06
C ARG A 89 -0.59 -10.03 -0.62
N VAL A 90 -0.49 -11.34 -0.34
CA VAL A 90 -0.79 -11.94 0.98
C VAL A 90 -0.01 -11.26 2.10
N TRP A 91 1.26 -10.93 1.89
CA TRP A 91 2.08 -10.26 2.90
C TRP A 91 1.53 -8.88 3.27
N CYS A 92 1.27 -8.02 2.27
CA CYS A 92 0.69 -6.68 2.49
C CYS A 92 -0.68 -6.76 3.13
N SER A 93 -1.55 -7.61 2.57
CA SER A 93 -2.92 -7.78 3.04
C SER A 93 -2.96 -8.33 4.46
N GLY A 94 -2.09 -9.29 4.77
CA GLY A 94 -1.92 -9.84 6.11
C GLY A 94 -1.50 -8.80 7.13
N LEU A 95 -0.45 -8.02 6.82
CA LEU A 95 -0.01 -6.92 7.69
C LEU A 95 -1.09 -5.85 7.86
N GLY A 96 -1.85 -5.51 6.81
CA GLY A 96 -2.98 -4.59 6.90
C GLY A 96 -4.05 -5.09 7.85
N PHE A 97 -4.45 -6.36 7.76
CA PHE A 97 -5.45 -6.93 8.65
C PHE A 97 -4.95 -7.06 10.10
N ILE A 98 -3.68 -7.47 10.29
CA ILE A 98 -3.03 -7.50 11.61
C ILE A 98 -2.96 -6.09 12.21
N GLY A 99 -2.60 -5.08 11.43
CA GLY A 99 -2.59 -3.68 11.86
C GLY A 99 -3.96 -3.21 12.34
N ALA A 100 -5.04 -3.55 11.63
CA ALA A 100 -6.40 -3.23 12.04
C ALA A 100 -6.81 -3.97 13.33
N LEU A 101 -6.49 -5.25 13.45
CA LEU A 101 -6.70 -6.02 14.71
C LEU A 101 -5.93 -5.41 15.87
N TRP A 102 -4.69 -4.98 15.63
CA TRP A 102 -3.87 -4.30 16.62
C TRP A 102 -4.49 -2.98 17.08
N VAL A 103 -5.00 -2.16 16.15
CA VAL A 103 -5.76 -0.95 16.46
C VAL A 103 -6.97 -1.26 17.35
N GLY A 104 -7.73 -2.30 17.00
CA GLY A 104 -8.84 -2.80 17.82
C GLY A 104 -8.41 -3.20 19.23
N PHE A 105 -7.30 -3.92 19.35
CA PHE A 105 -6.73 -4.34 20.63
C PHE A 105 -6.29 -3.14 21.47
N VAL A 106 -5.50 -2.22 20.92
CA VAL A 106 -5.01 -1.01 21.58
C VAL A 106 -6.18 -0.13 22.05
N GLY A 107 -7.17 0.10 21.19
CA GLY A 107 -8.37 0.85 21.55
C GLY A 107 -9.18 0.20 22.67
N SER A 108 -9.24 -1.13 22.70
CA SER A 108 -9.91 -1.89 23.75
C SER A 108 -9.18 -1.80 25.10
N ARG A 109 -7.85 -1.75 25.08
CA ARG A 109 -7.02 -1.65 26.30
C ARG A 109 -6.97 -0.24 26.87
N LEU A 110 -6.85 0.78 26.00
CA LEU A 110 -6.69 2.17 26.43
C LEU A 110 -8.02 2.86 26.78
N TYR A 111 -9.10 2.50 26.10
CA TYR A 111 -10.37 3.23 26.21
C TYR A 111 -11.50 2.30 26.67
N SER A 112 -12.07 1.55 25.74
CA SER A 112 -13.14 0.60 26.00
C SER A 112 -13.22 -0.46 24.91
N ARG A 113 -13.85 -1.60 25.20
CA ARG A 113 -14.07 -2.66 24.21
C ARG A 113 -14.83 -2.18 22.99
N SER A 114 -15.84 -1.32 23.19
CA SER A 114 -16.57 -0.71 22.08
C SER A 114 -15.70 0.23 21.25
N ALA A 115 -14.84 1.04 21.90
CA ALA A 115 -13.91 1.92 21.21
C ALA A 115 -12.94 1.12 20.33
N GLY A 116 -12.37 0.03 20.84
CA GLY A 116 -11.50 -0.84 20.07
C GLY A 116 -12.22 -1.53 18.90
N TYR A 117 -13.42 -2.05 19.14
CA TYR A 117 -14.23 -2.63 18.07
C TYR A 117 -14.54 -1.64 16.95
N PHE A 118 -14.92 -0.40 17.29
CA PHE A 118 -15.20 0.63 16.28
C PHE A 118 -13.92 1.10 15.58
N ALA A 119 -12.79 1.18 16.28
CA ALA A 119 -11.51 1.51 15.68
C ALA A 119 -11.05 0.44 14.66
N PHE A 120 -11.24 -0.84 14.96
CA PHE A 120 -11.02 -1.93 14.01
C PHE A 120 -11.90 -1.77 12.77
N LEU A 121 -13.22 -1.61 12.96
CA LEU A 121 -14.18 -1.49 11.84
C LEU A 121 -13.91 -0.27 10.97
N PHE A 122 -13.58 0.87 11.58
CA PHE A 122 -13.15 2.06 10.87
C PHE A 122 -11.91 1.79 10.01
N SER A 123 -10.87 1.14 10.59
CA SER A 123 -9.62 0.88 9.86
C SER A 123 -9.86 0.07 8.60
N ILE A 124 -10.56 -1.07 8.70
CA ILE A 124 -10.77 -1.98 7.56
C ILE A 124 -11.72 -1.43 6.49
N SER A 125 -12.46 -0.36 6.76
CA SER A 125 -13.53 0.13 5.89
C SER A 125 -13.31 1.53 5.31
N THR A 126 -12.22 2.21 5.66
CA THR A 126 -11.80 3.44 4.97
C THR A 126 -11.17 3.13 3.63
N VAL A 127 -11.49 3.93 2.61
CA VAL A 127 -11.03 3.71 1.22
C VAL A 127 -9.51 3.59 1.12
N LEU A 128 -8.76 4.48 1.78
CA LEU A 128 -7.30 4.44 1.65
C LEU A 128 -6.70 3.21 2.34
N TYR A 129 -7.13 2.89 3.56
CA TYR A 129 -6.58 1.75 4.28
C TYR A 129 -6.96 0.41 3.63
N ALA A 130 -8.24 0.24 3.31
CA ALA A 130 -8.71 -0.97 2.64
C ALA A 130 -8.09 -1.12 1.24
N GLY A 131 -8.06 -0.04 0.44
CA GLY A 131 -7.46 -0.07 -0.90
C GLY A 131 -5.97 -0.44 -0.87
N MET A 132 -5.20 0.18 0.00
CA MET A 132 -3.77 -0.13 0.14
C MET A 132 -3.51 -1.52 0.75
N GLY A 133 -4.44 -2.04 1.57
CA GLY A 133 -4.38 -3.41 2.08
C GLY A 133 -4.51 -4.50 1.00
N HIS A 134 -4.98 -4.12 -0.20
CA HIS A 134 -5.15 -5.03 -1.33
C HIS A 134 -4.21 -4.74 -2.50
N ALA A 135 -3.22 -3.87 -2.28
CA ALA A 135 -2.17 -3.57 -3.24
C ALA A 135 -0.82 -4.09 -2.74
N ASN A 136 -0.06 -4.77 -3.60
CA ASN A 136 1.30 -5.17 -3.28
C ASN A 136 2.22 -3.94 -3.27
N SER A 137 2.30 -3.29 -2.11
CA SER A 137 3.14 -2.10 -1.89
C SER A 137 3.75 -2.10 -0.50
N LEU A 138 4.84 -1.34 -0.34
CA LEU A 138 5.52 -1.18 0.94
C LEU A 138 4.69 -0.40 1.97
N ASP A 139 3.75 0.42 1.51
CA ASP A 139 3.08 1.42 2.33
C ASP A 139 2.17 0.82 3.39
N MET A 140 1.46 -0.28 3.07
CA MET A 140 0.63 -0.96 4.05
C MET A 140 1.49 -1.62 5.14
N GLY A 141 2.58 -2.30 4.74
CA GLY A 141 3.50 -2.94 5.68
C GLY A 141 4.09 -1.95 6.67
N VAL A 142 4.64 -0.84 6.18
CA VAL A 142 5.21 0.20 7.05
C VAL A 142 4.14 0.85 7.93
N SER A 143 2.95 1.13 7.40
CA SER A 143 1.85 1.72 8.15
C SER A 143 1.41 0.84 9.33
N SER A 144 1.28 -0.46 9.08
CA SER A 144 0.92 -1.45 10.11
C SER A 144 1.99 -1.59 11.18
N LEU A 145 3.27 -1.66 10.79
CA LEU A 145 4.39 -1.72 11.74
C LEU A 145 4.52 -0.44 12.58
N LEU A 146 4.30 0.72 11.97
CA LEU A 146 4.30 2.00 12.67
C LEU A 146 3.18 2.10 13.70
N ILE A 147 1.95 1.67 13.39
CA ILE A 147 0.87 1.69 14.39
C ILE A 147 1.07 0.63 15.47
N ILE A 148 1.71 -0.51 15.15
CA ILE A 148 2.12 -1.46 16.17
C ILE A 148 3.13 -0.80 17.12
N ALA A 149 4.11 -0.09 16.60
CA ALA A 149 5.11 0.62 17.40
C ALA A 149 4.49 1.71 18.29
N VAL A 150 3.70 2.61 17.70
CA VAL A 150 3.07 3.74 18.43
C VAL A 150 2.02 3.25 19.41
N GLY A 151 1.25 2.23 19.05
CA GLY A 151 0.26 1.61 19.95
C GLY A 151 0.92 0.88 21.13
N ALA A 152 2.01 0.15 20.88
CA ALA A 152 2.77 -0.52 21.94
C ALA A 152 3.46 0.49 22.88
N LEU A 153 4.01 1.58 22.33
CA LEU A 153 4.50 2.70 23.13
C LEU A 153 3.39 3.31 23.98
N ALA A 154 2.19 3.54 23.43
CA ALA A 154 1.07 4.06 24.19
C ALA A 154 0.65 3.13 25.34
N LEU A 155 0.61 1.80 25.11
CA LEU A 155 0.36 0.81 26.16
C LEU A 155 1.47 0.82 27.20
N ALA A 156 2.75 0.86 26.78
CA ALA A 156 3.88 0.93 27.71
C ALA A 156 3.81 2.13 28.64
N GLN A 157 3.43 3.30 28.12
CA GLN A 157 3.30 4.53 28.91
C GLN A 157 2.05 4.52 29.82
N SER A 158 0.96 3.93 29.36
CA SER A 158 -0.25 3.77 30.18
C SER A 158 -0.05 2.78 31.33
N GLU A 159 0.78 1.76 31.11
CA GLU A 159 1.09 0.70 32.08
C GLU A 159 2.48 0.90 32.76
N ARG A 160 3.03 2.13 32.73
CA ARG A 160 4.36 2.43 33.32
C ARG A 160 4.46 2.14 34.83
N HIS A 161 3.32 2.03 35.51
CA HIS A 161 3.24 1.58 36.91
C HIS A 161 3.41 0.05 37.07
N LEU A 162 3.38 -0.70 35.96
CA LEU A 162 3.63 -2.14 35.88
C LEU A 162 4.93 -2.43 35.13
N PRO A 163 6.11 -2.38 35.79
CA PRO A 163 7.41 -2.31 35.13
C PRO A 163 7.67 -3.43 34.11
N GLN A 164 7.23 -4.65 34.41
CA GLN A 164 7.41 -5.81 33.51
C GLN A 164 6.54 -5.68 32.24
N GLN A 165 5.27 -5.29 32.38
CA GLN A 165 4.33 -5.16 31.26
C GLN A 165 4.72 -3.96 30.39
N GLY A 166 4.99 -2.79 31.01
CA GLY A 166 5.44 -1.61 30.31
C GLY A 166 6.71 -1.86 29.48
N ARG A 167 7.68 -2.62 30.06
CA ARG A 167 8.88 -3.02 29.34
C ARG A 167 8.58 -3.91 28.14
N ASN A 168 7.72 -4.92 28.29
CA ASN A 168 7.40 -5.84 27.21
C ASN A 168 6.72 -5.11 26.04
N TRP A 169 5.77 -4.20 26.32
CA TRP A 169 5.18 -3.35 25.28
C TRP A 169 6.21 -2.47 24.61
N MET A 170 7.15 -1.90 25.38
CA MET A 170 8.19 -1.06 24.79
C MET A 170 9.17 -1.85 23.91
N LEU A 171 9.51 -3.08 24.27
CA LEU A 171 10.33 -3.94 23.43
C LEU A 171 9.58 -4.33 22.13
N LEU A 172 8.27 -4.58 22.19
CA LEU A 172 7.45 -4.77 21.00
C LEU A 172 7.47 -3.51 20.11
N ALA A 173 7.39 -2.31 20.71
CA ALA A 173 7.51 -1.06 19.96
C ALA A 173 8.86 -0.98 19.21
N TRP A 174 9.97 -1.29 19.86
CA TRP A 174 11.30 -1.29 19.23
C TRP A 174 11.43 -2.35 18.12
N ALA A 175 10.89 -3.55 18.33
CA ALA A 175 10.86 -4.57 17.27
C ALA A 175 10.04 -4.13 16.06
N ALA A 176 8.88 -3.51 16.28
CA ALA A 176 8.05 -2.98 15.20
C ALA A 176 8.72 -1.80 14.46
N LEU A 177 9.48 -0.94 15.16
CA LEU A 177 10.30 0.11 14.54
C LEU A 177 11.40 -0.48 13.66
N ALA A 178 12.06 -1.56 14.10
CA ALA A 178 13.05 -2.27 13.29
C ALA A 178 12.42 -2.84 12.01
N GLY A 179 11.25 -3.48 12.14
CA GLY A 179 10.48 -3.96 11.00
C GLY A 179 10.05 -2.82 10.05
N ALA A 180 9.59 -1.69 10.58
CA ALA A 180 9.24 -0.52 9.78
C ALA A 180 10.46 0.04 9.01
N THR A 181 11.63 0.04 9.64
CA THR A 181 12.89 0.43 8.99
C THR A 181 13.30 -0.55 7.91
N LEU A 182 13.19 -1.86 8.15
CA LEU A 182 13.41 -2.89 7.13
C LEU A 182 12.35 -2.90 6.01
N SER A 183 11.22 -2.23 6.21
CA SER A 183 10.16 -2.09 5.20
C SER A 183 10.36 -0.87 4.29
N LYS A 184 10.72 0.29 4.84
CA LYS A 184 10.78 1.54 4.07
C LYS A 184 11.94 2.50 4.46
N GLY A 185 12.90 2.04 5.24
CA GLY A 185 14.07 2.83 5.65
C GLY A 185 13.80 3.76 6.84
N LEU A 186 14.56 4.86 6.92
CA LEU A 186 14.61 5.74 8.09
C LEU A 186 13.28 6.34 8.52
N ILE A 187 12.31 6.43 7.62
CA ILE A 187 10.95 6.92 7.92
C ILE A 187 10.27 6.09 9.02
N GLY A 188 10.65 4.80 9.13
CA GLY A 188 10.19 3.91 10.19
C GLY A 188 10.54 4.39 11.60
N LEU A 189 11.61 5.15 11.76
CA LEU A 189 12.04 5.72 13.02
C LEU A 189 11.68 7.21 13.16
N VAL A 190 11.79 7.96 12.07
CA VAL A 190 11.59 9.43 12.06
C VAL A 190 10.15 9.80 12.44
N LEU A 191 9.13 9.14 11.87
CA LEU A 191 7.74 9.51 12.14
C LEU A 191 7.32 9.30 13.60
N PRO A 192 7.55 8.13 14.24
CA PRO A 192 7.25 7.96 15.65
C PRO A 192 8.15 8.79 16.57
N GLY A 193 9.43 8.90 16.25
CA GLY A 193 10.40 9.70 17.02
C GLY A 193 10.00 11.16 17.12
N ALA A 194 9.67 11.79 15.99
CA ALA A 194 9.22 13.17 15.95
C ALA A 194 7.89 13.36 16.70
N ALA A 195 6.95 12.41 16.56
CA ALA A 195 5.69 12.45 17.30
C ALA A 195 5.90 12.40 18.81
N VAL A 196 6.83 11.55 19.30
CA VAL A 196 7.20 11.47 20.73
C VAL A 196 7.80 12.78 21.22
N VAL A 197 8.69 13.37 20.43
CA VAL A 197 9.30 14.69 20.77
C VAL A 197 8.23 15.78 20.86
N LEU A 198 7.41 15.93 19.84
CA LEU A 198 6.33 16.94 19.81
C LEU A 198 5.33 16.72 20.94
N TYR A 199 4.94 15.48 21.19
CA TYR A 199 4.07 15.11 22.30
C TYR A 199 4.69 15.51 23.64
N SER A 200 5.99 15.21 23.86
CA SER A 200 6.69 15.52 25.11
C SER A 200 6.70 17.02 25.39
N PHE A 201 6.92 17.85 24.37
CA PHE A 201 6.85 19.32 24.50
C PHE A 201 5.45 19.80 24.85
N TRP A 202 4.42 19.29 24.17
CA TRP A 202 3.05 19.72 24.43
C TRP A 202 2.54 19.24 25.79
N GLN A 203 2.72 17.95 26.08
CA GLN A 203 2.23 17.31 27.31
C GLN A 203 3.05 17.66 28.54
N ARG A 204 4.31 18.09 28.35
CA ARG A 204 5.31 18.30 29.40
C ARG A 204 5.52 17.02 30.25
N ASP A 205 5.41 15.83 29.64
CA ASP A 205 5.64 14.54 30.27
C ASP A 205 7.02 14.00 29.90
N TRP A 206 8.07 14.56 30.54
CA TRP A 206 9.45 14.13 30.35
C TRP A 206 9.75 12.78 31.01
N ALA A 207 8.89 12.30 31.91
CA ALA A 207 9.00 10.98 32.50
C ALA A 207 8.83 9.87 31.45
N LEU A 208 8.12 10.13 30.33
CA LEU A 208 7.99 9.24 29.19
C LEU A 208 9.35 8.70 28.73
N TRP A 209 10.39 9.56 28.65
CA TRP A 209 11.72 9.19 28.15
C TRP A 209 12.44 8.15 29.00
N ARG A 210 12.19 8.13 30.34
CA ARG A 210 12.74 7.12 31.25
C ARG A 210 12.14 5.73 30.99
N HIS A 211 10.91 5.66 30.46
CA HIS A 211 10.19 4.42 30.19
C HIS A 211 10.31 3.95 28.72
N LEU A 212 11.13 4.61 27.90
CA LEU A 212 11.45 4.16 26.54
C LEU A 212 12.39 2.94 26.51
N HIS A 213 13.01 2.61 27.65
CA HIS A 213 13.97 1.51 27.73
C HIS A 213 15.05 1.56 26.63
N LEU A 214 15.60 2.77 26.36
CA LEU A 214 16.48 3.06 25.22
C LEU A 214 17.61 2.03 25.05
N GLY A 215 18.33 1.65 26.12
CA GLY A 215 19.44 0.71 25.99
C GLY A 215 19.02 -0.67 25.45
N LYS A 216 17.99 -1.30 26.08
CA LYS A 216 17.48 -2.61 25.62
C LYS A 216 16.75 -2.50 24.30
N GLY A 217 16.04 -1.39 24.10
CA GLY A 217 15.26 -1.14 22.89
C GLY A 217 16.16 -0.95 21.66
N LEU A 218 17.19 -0.10 21.77
CA LEU A 218 18.16 0.10 20.70
C LEU A 218 18.95 -1.18 20.39
N LEU A 219 19.33 -1.92 21.43
CA LEU A 219 19.98 -3.22 21.21
C LEU A 219 19.08 -4.15 20.38
N LEU A 220 17.80 -4.29 20.75
CA LEU A 220 16.85 -5.11 20.00
C LEU A 220 16.63 -4.59 18.59
N TYR A 221 16.47 -3.27 18.43
CA TYR A 221 16.31 -2.63 17.13
C TYR A 221 17.48 -2.94 16.19
N PHE A 222 18.72 -2.76 16.67
CA PHE A 222 19.90 -3.04 15.85
C PHE A 222 20.11 -4.54 15.62
N LEU A 223 19.80 -5.40 16.59
CA LEU A 223 19.85 -6.85 16.39
C LEU A 223 18.90 -7.33 15.28
N LEU A 224 17.75 -6.66 15.10
CA LEU A 224 16.78 -7.01 14.07
C LEU A 224 17.07 -6.32 12.73
N ALA A 225 17.44 -5.05 12.73
CA ALA A 225 17.60 -4.27 11.50
C ALA A 225 19.01 -4.33 10.92
N ALA A 226 20.07 -4.20 11.74
CA ALA A 226 21.44 -4.07 11.27
C ALA A 226 21.97 -5.27 10.47
N PRO A 227 21.62 -6.54 10.76
CA PRO A 227 22.20 -7.67 10.05
C PRO A 227 22.06 -7.58 8.53
N TRP A 228 20.86 -7.18 8.03
CA TRP A 228 20.68 -7.04 6.59
C TRP A 228 21.46 -5.84 6.03
N PHE A 229 21.41 -4.68 6.70
CA PHE A 229 22.16 -3.50 6.24
C PHE A 229 23.67 -3.76 6.18
N ILE A 230 24.20 -4.51 7.14
CA ILE A 230 25.62 -4.92 7.14
C ILE A 230 25.88 -5.91 5.99
N ALA A 231 25.07 -6.95 5.87
CA ALA A 231 25.26 -7.98 4.85
C ALA A 231 25.19 -7.40 3.42
N VAL A 232 24.18 -6.56 3.12
CA VAL A 232 24.05 -5.94 1.80
C VAL A 232 25.16 -4.95 1.50
N SER A 233 25.68 -4.23 2.53
CA SER A 233 26.81 -3.30 2.38
C SER A 233 28.13 -4.03 2.11
N LEU A 234 28.33 -5.20 2.72
CA LEU A 234 29.50 -6.02 2.47
C LEU A 234 29.45 -6.70 1.10
N ALA A 235 28.27 -7.15 0.67
CA ALA A 235 28.06 -7.75 -0.64
C ALA A 235 28.08 -6.72 -1.79
N ASN A 236 27.70 -5.47 -1.51
CA ASN A 236 27.54 -4.39 -2.48
C ASN A 236 28.10 -3.08 -1.89
N PRO A 237 29.40 -2.78 -2.07
CA PRO A 237 30.04 -1.59 -1.48
C PRO A 237 29.44 -0.25 -1.90
N GLU A 238 28.74 -0.20 -3.03
CA GLU A 238 28.02 0.97 -3.54
C GLU A 238 26.67 1.23 -2.82
N PHE A 239 26.11 0.22 -2.14
CA PHE A 239 24.81 0.31 -1.49
C PHE A 239 24.70 1.43 -0.42
N PRO A 240 25.65 1.60 0.52
CA PRO A 240 25.51 2.58 1.59
C PRO A 240 25.37 4.01 1.06
N HIS A 241 26.17 4.39 0.06
CA HIS A 241 26.09 5.72 -0.54
C HIS A 241 24.74 5.93 -1.25
N PHE A 242 24.34 4.98 -2.10
CA PHE A 242 23.07 5.07 -2.82
C PHE A 242 21.89 5.13 -1.86
N PHE A 243 21.82 4.21 -0.89
CA PHE A 243 20.66 4.10 -0.02
C PHE A 243 20.54 5.25 0.98
N PHE A 244 21.64 5.56 1.71
CA PHE A 244 21.57 6.55 2.78
C PHE A 244 21.69 8.00 2.28
N ILE A 245 22.45 8.27 1.23
CA ILE A 245 22.64 9.63 0.72
C ILE A 245 21.62 9.93 -0.39
N HIS A 246 21.66 9.19 -1.52
CA HIS A 246 20.83 9.48 -2.67
C HIS A 246 19.32 9.28 -2.37
N GLU A 247 18.91 8.13 -1.84
CA GLU A 247 17.48 7.80 -1.61
C GLU A 247 16.86 8.57 -0.44
N HIS A 248 17.61 8.99 0.58
CA HIS A 248 17.05 9.64 1.75
C HIS A 248 17.24 11.16 1.77
N PHE A 249 18.42 11.68 1.42
CA PHE A 249 18.69 13.11 1.48
C PHE A 249 18.43 13.81 0.13
N GLU A 250 19.02 13.34 -0.96
CA GLU A 250 18.88 14.00 -2.25
C GLU A 250 17.44 13.94 -2.77
N ARG A 251 16.77 12.78 -2.59
CA ARG A 251 15.37 12.60 -2.99
C ARG A 251 14.38 13.46 -2.21
N PHE A 252 14.69 13.79 -0.95
CA PHE A 252 13.83 14.67 -0.15
C PHE A 252 13.96 16.13 -0.55
N THR A 253 15.14 16.54 -1.01
CA THR A 253 15.51 17.93 -1.32
C THR A 253 15.43 18.29 -2.80
N SER A 254 15.30 17.32 -3.71
CA SER A 254 15.30 17.54 -5.17
C SER A 254 14.10 16.92 -5.90
N ASP A 255 13.82 17.41 -7.11
CA ASP A 255 12.69 17.01 -7.96
C ASP A 255 12.99 15.81 -8.89
N VAL A 256 13.88 14.90 -8.50
CA VAL A 256 14.44 13.82 -9.34
C VAL A 256 13.38 12.96 -10.05
N HIS A 257 12.14 12.87 -9.55
CA HIS A 257 11.12 11.95 -10.10
C HIS A 257 9.87 12.61 -10.68
N GLY A 258 9.82 13.94 -10.83
CA GLY A 258 8.64 14.64 -11.41
C GLY A 258 7.31 14.41 -10.67
N ARG A 259 7.35 14.01 -9.38
CA ARG A 259 6.16 13.72 -8.54
C ARG A 259 5.68 14.92 -7.74
N THR A 260 6.02 16.13 -8.19
CA THR A 260 5.56 17.37 -7.56
C THR A 260 4.06 17.54 -7.70
N LYS A 261 3.38 17.78 -6.60
CA LYS A 261 1.95 18.05 -6.53
C LYS A 261 1.71 19.29 -5.66
N SER A 262 0.56 19.93 -5.86
CA SER A 262 0.11 21.06 -5.05
C SER A 262 0.16 20.77 -3.54
N ASN A 263 0.35 21.80 -2.71
CA ASN A 263 0.33 21.68 -1.24
C ASN A 263 -1.03 21.20 -0.71
N TRP A 264 -2.11 21.39 -1.49
CA TRP A 264 -3.47 20.92 -1.17
C TRP A 264 -3.72 19.44 -1.51
N TYR A 265 -2.76 18.79 -2.15
CA TYR A 265 -2.90 17.41 -2.64
C TYR A 265 -3.38 16.45 -1.56
N PHE A 266 -2.74 16.46 -0.38
CA PHE A 266 -3.10 15.52 0.69
C PHE A 266 -4.42 15.83 1.38
N PHE A 267 -4.96 17.04 1.28
CA PHE A 267 -6.34 17.31 1.73
C PHE A 267 -7.36 16.56 0.89
N ALA A 268 -7.16 16.53 -0.44
CA ALA A 268 -8.02 15.75 -1.34
C ALA A 268 -7.84 14.24 -1.10
N VAL A 269 -6.59 13.76 -0.96
CA VAL A 269 -6.30 12.35 -0.65
C VAL A 269 -6.92 11.94 0.68
N PHE A 270 -6.83 12.78 1.71
CA PHE A 270 -7.46 12.54 3.00
C PHE A 270 -8.99 12.46 2.87
N ALA A 271 -9.60 13.42 2.18
CA ALA A 271 -11.06 13.47 2.02
C ALA A 271 -11.58 12.20 1.31
N ILE A 272 -10.93 11.78 0.23
CA ILE A 272 -11.30 10.55 -0.50
C ILE A 272 -10.95 9.30 0.32
N GLY A 273 -9.75 9.28 0.90
CA GLY A 273 -9.25 8.14 1.67
C GLY A 273 -10.05 7.84 2.94
N ALA A 274 -10.64 8.88 3.55
CA ALA A 274 -11.47 8.75 4.73
C ALA A 274 -12.93 8.33 4.44
N ILE A 275 -13.33 8.25 3.17
CA ILE A 275 -14.68 7.75 2.80
C ILE A 275 -14.81 6.29 3.32
N PRO A 276 -15.99 5.92 3.84
CA PRO A 276 -17.20 6.74 4.03
C PRO A 276 -17.23 7.49 5.37
N TRP A 277 -16.20 7.39 6.19
CA TRP A 277 -16.07 7.92 7.54
C TRP A 277 -15.57 9.38 7.60
N LEU A 278 -15.77 10.17 6.54
CA LEU A 278 -15.21 11.52 6.44
C LEU A 278 -15.65 12.43 7.61
N PHE A 279 -16.93 12.38 7.99
CA PHE A 279 -17.44 13.19 9.11
C PHE A 279 -16.79 12.80 10.44
N SER A 280 -16.75 11.50 10.76
CA SER A 280 -16.11 11.02 11.99
C SER A 280 -14.61 11.24 11.99
N SER A 281 -13.94 11.17 10.84
CA SER A 281 -12.52 11.50 10.68
C SER A 281 -12.23 12.96 11.00
N LEU A 282 -12.97 13.88 10.39
CA LEU A 282 -12.86 15.32 10.68
C LEU A 282 -13.20 15.63 12.14
N ASN A 283 -14.24 15.00 12.68
CA ASN A 283 -14.59 15.17 14.07
C ASN A 283 -13.51 14.66 15.04
N GLY A 284 -12.85 13.52 14.73
CA GLY A 284 -11.72 13.00 15.50
C GLY A 284 -10.52 13.94 15.54
N LEU A 285 -10.31 14.69 14.47
CA LEU A 285 -9.23 15.69 14.39
C LEU A 285 -9.59 17.04 15.02
N ILE A 286 -10.81 17.56 14.81
CA ILE A 286 -11.25 18.88 15.26
C ILE A 286 -11.70 18.86 16.72
N LYS A 287 -12.37 17.78 17.14
CA LYS A 287 -12.86 17.56 18.50
C LYS A 287 -12.30 16.24 19.03
N PRO A 288 -10.97 16.18 19.25
CA PRO A 288 -10.34 14.95 19.71
C PRO A 288 -10.86 14.58 21.11
N PRO A 289 -10.78 13.29 21.50
CA PRO A 289 -11.32 12.80 22.76
C PRO A 289 -10.44 13.12 23.98
N PHE A 290 -9.74 14.25 23.96
CA PHE A 290 -8.93 14.77 25.07
C PHE A 290 -9.12 16.27 25.26
N SER A 291 -8.76 16.78 26.42
CA SER A 291 -8.73 18.25 26.68
C SER A 291 -7.54 18.89 25.97
N TRP A 292 -7.73 20.02 25.30
CA TRP A 292 -6.62 20.79 24.71
C TRP A 292 -5.63 21.30 25.75
N ARG A 293 -6.07 21.50 27.01
CA ARG A 293 -5.19 21.87 28.11
C ARG A 293 -4.44 20.65 28.61
N ALA A 294 -3.12 20.68 28.54
CA ALA A 294 -2.27 19.59 28.98
C ALA A 294 -2.13 19.59 30.51
N GLU A 295 -2.21 18.39 31.10
CA GLU A 295 -1.84 18.15 32.51
C GLU A 295 -0.40 17.65 32.53
N ALA A 296 0.53 18.49 33.02
CA ALA A 296 1.95 18.16 33.04
C ALA A 296 2.23 16.84 33.79
N GLY A 297 3.08 15.99 33.19
CA GLY A 297 3.48 14.71 33.78
C GLY A 297 2.45 13.58 33.70
N LYS A 298 1.26 13.81 33.15
CA LYS A 298 0.23 12.79 32.96
C LYS A 298 0.23 12.32 31.50
N PHE A 299 0.38 11.03 31.29
CA PHE A 299 0.31 10.47 29.93
C PHE A 299 -1.13 10.49 29.39
N GLU A 300 -1.29 10.97 28.15
CA GLU A 300 -2.57 11.04 27.45
C GLU A 300 -2.43 10.39 26.06
N ALA A 301 -2.91 9.16 25.93
CA ALA A 301 -2.76 8.35 24.73
C ALA A 301 -3.42 8.98 23.49
N SER A 302 -4.64 9.51 23.64
CA SER A 302 -5.35 10.14 22.53
C SER A 302 -4.60 11.34 21.96
N ARG A 303 -3.91 12.11 22.82
CA ARG A 303 -3.08 13.22 22.37
C ARG A 303 -1.85 12.73 21.58
N LEU A 304 -1.22 11.63 22.02
CA LEU A 304 -0.12 11.03 21.28
C LEU A 304 -0.56 10.61 19.87
N PHE A 305 -1.70 9.92 19.74
CA PHE A 305 -2.21 9.51 18.44
C PHE A 305 -2.61 10.69 17.56
N TRP A 306 -3.15 11.74 18.14
CA TRP A 306 -3.47 12.97 17.41
C TRP A 306 -2.19 13.66 16.90
N VAL A 307 -1.18 13.83 17.76
CA VAL A 307 0.11 14.41 17.37
C VAL A 307 0.76 13.61 16.26
N TYR A 308 0.74 12.28 16.38
CA TYR A 308 1.28 11.39 15.35
C TYR A 308 0.53 11.55 14.02
N ALA A 309 -0.80 11.51 14.01
CA ALA A 309 -1.60 11.63 12.80
C ALA A 309 -1.38 12.98 12.10
N ILE A 310 -1.40 14.08 12.87
CA ILE A 310 -1.17 15.43 12.37
C ILE A 310 0.26 15.60 11.85
N PHE A 311 1.25 15.08 12.58
CA PHE A 311 2.65 15.16 12.14
C PHE A 311 2.84 14.42 10.81
N VAL A 312 2.34 13.19 10.67
CA VAL A 312 2.40 12.42 9.42
C VAL A 312 1.79 13.21 8.25
N PHE A 313 0.61 13.78 8.46
CA PHE A 313 -0.07 14.57 7.43
C PHE A 313 0.76 15.77 6.97
N PHE A 314 1.24 16.58 7.90
CA PHE A 314 2.01 17.78 7.55
C PHE A 314 3.41 17.45 7.04
N PHE A 315 4.08 16.44 7.58
CA PHE A 315 5.39 15.99 7.12
C PHE A 315 5.37 15.69 5.61
N PHE A 316 4.38 14.91 5.16
CA PHE A 316 4.25 14.62 3.73
C PHE A 316 3.68 15.77 2.92
N SER A 317 2.87 16.65 3.51
CA SER A 317 2.36 17.82 2.81
C SER A 317 3.46 18.81 2.42
N ILE A 318 4.51 18.89 3.22
CA ILE A 318 5.69 19.74 2.96
C ILE A 318 6.64 19.06 1.98
N SER A 319 6.68 17.73 1.91
CA SER A 319 7.53 16.99 0.99
C SER A 319 7.25 17.32 -0.47
N HIS A 320 8.29 17.41 -1.32
CA HIS A 320 8.15 17.63 -2.75
C HIS A 320 7.54 16.42 -3.46
N SER A 321 7.99 15.21 -3.14
CA SER A 321 7.42 13.97 -3.69
C SER A 321 6.14 13.58 -2.97
N LYS A 322 5.03 13.42 -3.72
CA LYS A 322 3.71 13.13 -3.16
C LYS A 322 3.04 11.94 -3.85
N LEU A 323 2.74 10.89 -3.08
CA LEU A 323 1.90 9.76 -3.49
C LEU A 323 0.75 9.57 -2.49
N PRO A 324 -0.45 9.10 -2.92
CA PRO A 324 -1.60 8.97 -2.02
C PRO A 324 -1.31 8.15 -0.76
N ALA A 325 -0.53 7.08 -0.90
CA ALA A 325 -0.19 6.17 0.17
C ALA A 325 0.70 6.78 1.28
N TYR A 326 1.33 7.93 1.06
CA TYR A 326 2.25 8.51 2.05
C TYR A 326 1.56 8.92 3.36
N ILE A 327 0.29 9.35 3.30
CA ILE A 327 -0.46 9.67 4.51
C ILE A 327 -1.17 8.45 5.13
N LEU A 328 -1.00 7.26 4.58
CA LEU A 328 -1.62 6.04 5.11
C LEU A 328 -1.32 5.81 6.61
N PRO A 329 -0.08 6.04 7.13
CA PRO A 329 0.21 5.80 8.54
C PRO A 329 -0.60 6.64 9.53
N MET A 330 -1.22 7.75 9.10
CA MET A 330 -2.09 8.54 9.98
C MET A 330 -3.43 7.85 10.26
N PHE A 331 -3.94 7.01 9.33
CA PHE A 331 -5.28 6.42 9.40
C PHE A 331 -5.49 5.47 10.59
N PRO A 332 -4.56 4.56 10.92
CA PRO A 332 -4.67 3.71 12.10
C PRO A 332 -4.68 4.50 13.43
N ALA A 333 -3.90 5.58 13.52
CA ALA A 333 -3.93 6.46 14.68
C ALA A 333 -5.25 7.25 14.76
N LEU A 334 -5.73 7.74 13.63
CA LEU A 334 -7.05 8.39 13.53
C LEU A 334 -8.17 7.42 13.92
N ALA A 335 -8.06 6.14 13.55
CA ALA A 335 -9.03 5.11 13.92
C ALA A 335 -9.22 4.99 15.44
N LEU A 336 -8.13 5.10 16.22
CA LEU A 336 -8.19 5.09 17.69
C LEU A 336 -8.97 6.31 18.24
N LEU A 337 -8.74 7.50 17.69
CA LEU A 337 -9.47 8.72 18.07
C LEU A 337 -10.96 8.62 17.71
N VAL A 338 -11.24 8.14 16.50
CA VAL A 338 -12.61 7.97 16.00
C VAL A 338 -13.34 6.90 16.81
N GLY A 339 -12.69 5.76 17.08
CA GLY A 339 -13.26 4.67 17.87
C GLY A 339 -13.66 5.13 19.28
N GLU A 340 -12.81 5.91 19.95
CA GLU A 340 -13.12 6.47 21.25
C GLU A 340 -14.28 7.48 21.17
N ASN A 341 -14.27 8.40 20.21
CA ASN A 341 -15.37 9.33 19.99
C ASN A 341 -16.69 8.61 19.69
N MET A 342 -16.66 7.60 18.81
CA MET A 342 -17.85 6.81 18.48
C MET A 342 -18.38 6.06 19.70
N SER A 343 -17.53 5.56 20.60
CA SER A 343 -17.98 4.85 21.78
C SER A 343 -18.87 5.74 22.68
N LYS A 344 -18.61 7.04 22.70
CA LYS A 344 -19.32 8.07 23.49
C LYS A 344 -20.58 8.63 22.81
N ARG A 345 -20.72 8.46 21.49
CA ARG A 345 -21.88 8.96 20.71
C ARG A 345 -23.06 7.98 20.79
N LYS A 346 -24.27 8.54 20.66
CA LYS A 346 -25.49 7.72 20.57
C LYS A 346 -25.73 7.17 19.15
N HIS A 347 -25.33 7.91 18.11
CA HIS A 347 -25.62 7.59 16.70
C HIS A 347 -24.46 7.99 15.80
N ILE A 348 -24.42 7.41 14.60
CA ILE A 348 -23.48 7.74 13.51
C ILE A 348 -24.22 8.28 12.26
N ILE A 349 -25.37 8.92 12.47
CA ILE A 349 -26.26 9.38 11.38
C ILE A 349 -25.53 10.36 10.43
N ALA A 350 -24.64 11.20 10.94
CA ALA A 350 -23.91 12.15 10.11
C ALA A 350 -23.02 11.46 9.06
N ASP A 351 -22.33 10.37 9.44
CA ASP A 351 -21.56 9.56 8.48
C ASP A 351 -22.49 8.89 7.47
N GLY A 352 -23.67 8.43 7.92
CA GLY A 352 -24.69 7.86 7.04
C GLY A 352 -25.21 8.86 6.00
N ILE A 353 -25.45 10.11 6.40
CA ILE A 353 -25.87 11.16 5.46
C ILE A 353 -24.77 11.44 4.45
N VAL A 354 -23.51 11.54 4.87
CA VAL A 354 -22.35 11.73 3.98
C VAL A 354 -22.27 10.58 2.97
N ALA A 355 -22.42 9.33 3.42
CA ALA A 355 -22.41 8.16 2.54
C ALA A 355 -23.57 8.20 1.52
N LEU A 356 -24.78 8.57 1.93
CA LEU A 356 -25.93 8.71 1.02
C LEU A 356 -25.70 9.81 -0.02
N VAL A 357 -25.13 10.94 0.36
CA VAL A 357 -24.77 12.02 -0.57
C VAL A 357 -23.74 11.53 -1.59
N ILE A 358 -22.67 10.88 -1.12
CA ILE A 358 -21.64 10.33 -2.00
C ILE A 358 -22.24 9.30 -2.98
N ALA A 359 -23.04 8.36 -2.47
CA ALA A 359 -23.72 7.36 -3.31
C ALA A 359 -24.60 8.01 -4.37
N SER A 360 -25.38 9.05 -3.99
CA SER A 360 -26.24 9.79 -4.91
C SER A 360 -25.44 10.51 -5.99
N VAL A 361 -24.33 11.18 -5.62
CA VAL A 361 -23.44 11.86 -6.59
C VAL A 361 -22.85 10.87 -7.59
N ILE A 362 -22.35 9.72 -7.11
CA ILE A 362 -21.79 8.69 -7.98
C ILE A 362 -22.88 8.14 -8.91
N PHE A 363 -24.06 7.83 -8.36
CA PHE A 363 -25.17 7.26 -9.11
C PHE A 363 -25.66 8.21 -10.21
N VAL A 364 -25.89 9.49 -9.88
CA VAL A 364 -26.31 10.53 -10.84
C VAL A 364 -25.26 10.71 -11.94
N PHE A 365 -23.97 10.81 -11.57
CA PHE A 365 -22.90 11.02 -12.52
C PHE A 365 -22.80 9.85 -13.53
N PHE A 366 -22.83 8.61 -13.06
CA PHE A 366 -22.64 7.43 -13.91
C PHE A 366 -23.92 6.97 -14.63
N ILE A 367 -25.11 7.37 -14.21
CA ILE A 367 -26.35 7.10 -14.95
C ILE A 367 -26.62 8.21 -15.97
N TRP A 368 -26.48 9.47 -15.59
CA TRP A 368 -26.93 10.59 -16.42
C TRP A 368 -25.89 11.06 -17.43
N LYS A 369 -24.58 10.97 -17.11
CA LYS A 369 -23.50 11.41 -18.02
C LYS A 369 -22.85 10.30 -18.84
N ALA A 370 -23.18 9.05 -18.59
CA ALA A 370 -22.53 7.93 -19.29
C ALA A 370 -22.87 7.84 -20.78
N ASP A 371 -23.96 8.49 -21.22
CA ASP A 371 -24.36 8.50 -22.64
C ASP A 371 -23.59 9.56 -23.48
N ASP A 372 -22.86 10.47 -22.84
CA ASP A 372 -22.06 11.50 -23.53
C ASP A 372 -20.65 10.98 -23.88
N THR A 373 -20.61 9.76 -24.45
CA THR A 373 -19.37 9.04 -24.80
C THR A 373 -18.54 9.75 -25.86
N ALA A 374 -19.13 10.64 -26.66
CA ALA A 374 -18.45 11.39 -27.71
C ALA A 374 -17.36 12.35 -27.18
N ARG A 375 -17.47 12.78 -25.91
CA ARG A 375 -16.49 13.71 -25.28
C ARG A 375 -15.32 13.03 -24.57
N ILE A 376 -15.41 11.73 -24.26
CA ILE A 376 -14.45 11.03 -23.40
C ILE A 376 -13.46 10.18 -24.22
N GLY A 377 -13.69 10.01 -25.53
CA GLY A 377 -12.79 9.30 -26.46
C GLY A 377 -12.49 7.85 -26.04
N ARG A 378 -11.24 7.41 -26.20
CA ARG A 378 -10.78 6.04 -25.87
C ARG A 378 -11.01 5.65 -24.40
N LEU A 379 -11.11 6.61 -23.48
CA LEU A 379 -11.38 6.36 -22.07
C LEU A 379 -12.82 5.91 -21.81
N ALA A 380 -13.75 6.23 -22.72
CA ALA A 380 -15.16 5.89 -22.59
C ALA A 380 -15.41 4.38 -22.56
N SER A 381 -14.74 3.63 -23.45
CA SER A 381 -14.90 2.16 -23.49
C SER A 381 -14.49 1.50 -22.18
N HIS A 382 -13.37 1.93 -21.60
CA HIS A 382 -12.88 1.40 -20.32
C HIS A 382 -13.79 1.79 -19.15
N LEU A 383 -14.32 3.02 -19.15
CA LEU A 383 -15.28 3.46 -18.14
C LEU A 383 -16.60 2.65 -18.23
N MET A 384 -17.05 2.28 -19.42
CA MET A 384 -18.22 1.45 -19.60
C MET A 384 -18.03 0.04 -19.02
N LEU A 385 -16.86 -0.57 -19.20
CA LEU A 385 -16.51 -1.86 -18.61
C LEU A 385 -16.44 -1.81 -17.08
N PHE A 386 -15.97 -0.68 -16.53
CA PHE A 386 -15.85 -0.49 -15.09
C PHE A 386 -17.15 -0.02 -14.41
N ARG A 387 -18.10 0.53 -15.17
CA ARG A 387 -19.38 1.10 -14.69
C ARG A 387 -20.18 0.18 -13.76
N PRO A 388 -20.40 -1.13 -14.04
CA PRO A 388 -21.17 -2.00 -13.16
C PRO A 388 -20.60 -2.07 -11.73
N TRP A 389 -19.27 -2.07 -11.60
CA TRP A 389 -18.57 -2.11 -10.33
C TRP A 389 -18.71 -0.81 -9.53
N ILE A 390 -18.69 0.33 -10.23
CA ILE A 390 -18.93 1.65 -9.62
C ILE A 390 -20.37 1.73 -9.12
N ILE A 391 -21.34 1.26 -9.91
CA ILE A 391 -22.74 1.24 -9.50
C ILE A 391 -22.95 0.31 -8.29
N ALA A 392 -22.35 -0.89 -8.30
CA ALA A 392 -22.41 -1.81 -7.16
C ALA A 392 -21.83 -1.16 -5.89
N THR A 393 -20.71 -0.45 -6.01
CA THR A 393 -20.11 0.32 -4.89
C THR A 393 -21.04 1.42 -4.41
N ALA A 394 -21.68 2.16 -5.31
CA ALA A 394 -22.65 3.20 -4.95
C ALA A 394 -23.87 2.61 -4.20
N VAL A 395 -24.39 1.47 -4.66
CA VAL A 395 -25.48 0.76 -3.97
C VAL A 395 -25.06 0.32 -2.57
N LEU A 396 -23.87 -0.30 -2.42
CA LEU A 396 -23.33 -0.70 -1.11
C LEU A 396 -23.14 0.51 -0.20
N THR A 397 -22.66 1.63 -0.73
CA THR A 397 -22.50 2.89 0.02
C THR A 397 -23.85 3.47 0.45
N ALA A 398 -24.87 3.37 -0.41
CA ALA A 398 -26.24 3.75 -0.06
C ALA A 398 -26.84 2.85 1.04
N VAL A 399 -26.66 1.53 0.93
CA VAL A 399 -27.09 0.56 1.97
C VAL A 399 -26.37 0.85 3.30
N ALA A 400 -25.07 1.12 3.25
CA ALA A 400 -24.28 1.56 4.42
C ALA A 400 -24.92 2.81 5.05
N GLY A 401 -25.16 3.85 4.27
CA GLY A 401 -25.77 5.09 4.75
C GLY A 401 -27.18 4.87 5.33
N ALA A 402 -28.04 4.15 4.63
CA ALA A 402 -29.39 3.83 5.09
C ALA A 402 -29.40 3.02 6.39
N SER A 403 -28.44 2.11 6.58
CA SER A 403 -28.33 1.30 7.80
C SER A 403 -28.18 2.16 9.06
N THR A 404 -27.50 3.31 8.96
CA THR A 404 -27.31 4.22 10.11
C THR A 404 -28.61 4.89 10.58
N LEU A 405 -29.56 5.07 9.66
CA LEU A 405 -30.89 5.62 9.94
C LEU A 405 -31.83 4.53 10.45
N LEU A 406 -31.89 3.39 9.75
CA LEU A 406 -32.80 2.29 10.06
C LEU A 406 -32.42 1.60 11.39
N LEU A 407 -31.14 1.44 11.64
CA LEU A 407 -30.61 0.79 12.84
C LEU A 407 -30.17 1.78 13.93
N ARG A 408 -30.66 3.03 13.91
CA ARG A 408 -30.25 4.08 14.84
C ARG A 408 -30.33 3.70 16.32
N HIS A 409 -31.22 2.80 16.68
CA HIS A 409 -31.37 2.30 18.07
C HIS A 409 -30.45 1.11 18.40
N LYS A 410 -29.77 0.54 17.39
CA LYS A 410 -28.82 -0.57 17.52
C LYS A 410 -27.45 -0.15 16.97
N LYS A 411 -26.83 0.82 17.63
CA LYS A 411 -25.60 1.49 17.16
C LYS A 411 -24.51 0.54 16.71
N ASP A 412 -24.19 -0.50 17.52
CA ASP A 412 -23.11 -1.43 17.23
C ASP A 412 -23.36 -2.21 15.93
N LEU A 413 -24.63 -2.61 15.70
CA LEU A 413 -25.04 -3.28 14.48
C LEU A 413 -25.04 -2.31 13.29
N ALA A 414 -25.47 -1.06 13.48
CA ALA A 414 -25.40 -0.03 12.44
C ALA A 414 -23.96 0.20 11.98
N ILE A 415 -23.01 0.34 12.90
CA ILE A 415 -21.58 0.51 12.60
C ILE A 415 -21.04 -0.73 11.88
N ALA A 416 -21.40 -1.93 12.32
CA ALA A 416 -20.96 -3.17 11.69
C ALA A 416 -21.44 -3.27 10.23
N VAL A 417 -22.74 -3.09 9.99
CA VAL A 417 -23.31 -3.13 8.63
C VAL A 417 -22.68 -2.05 7.75
N TYR A 418 -22.57 -0.84 8.28
CA TYR A 418 -21.93 0.28 7.59
C TYR A 418 -20.51 -0.06 7.15
N SER A 419 -19.69 -0.60 8.07
CA SER A 419 -18.29 -0.95 7.80
C SER A 419 -18.15 -2.11 6.81
N LEU A 420 -18.96 -3.17 6.96
CA LEU A 420 -18.90 -4.32 6.05
C LEU A 420 -19.35 -3.96 4.63
N CYS A 421 -20.39 -3.14 4.50
CA CYS A 421 -20.82 -2.63 3.19
C CYS A 421 -19.74 -1.74 2.56
N ALA A 422 -19.09 -0.87 3.36
CA ALA A 422 -18.02 -0.02 2.89
C ALA A 422 -16.79 -0.83 2.45
N LEU A 423 -16.37 -1.81 3.27
CA LEU A 423 -15.27 -2.73 2.90
C LEU A 423 -15.59 -3.46 1.59
N LEU A 424 -16.79 -4.03 1.47
CA LEU A 424 -17.21 -4.72 0.24
C LEU A 424 -17.26 -3.75 -0.94
N GLY A 425 -17.66 -2.49 -0.74
CA GLY A 425 -17.63 -1.46 -1.78
C GLY A 425 -16.22 -1.17 -2.29
N VAL A 426 -15.23 -1.08 -1.40
CA VAL A 426 -13.82 -0.95 -1.81
C VAL A 426 -13.34 -2.19 -2.57
N GLN A 427 -13.75 -3.39 -2.13
CA GLN A 427 -13.44 -4.63 -2.84
C GLN A 427 -14.06 -4.66 -4.25
N MET A 428 -15.31 -4.21 -4.41
CA MET A 428 -15.96 -4.11 -5.72
C MET A 428 -15.15 -3.23 -6.68
N LEU A 429 -14.64 -2.08 -6.23
CA LEU A 429 -13.76 -1.24 -7.05
C LEU A 429 -12.44 -1.95 -7.38
N SER A 430 -11.84 -2.64 -6.40
CA SER A 430 -10.61 -3.39 -6.62
C SER A 430 -10.80 -4.53 -7.63
N TRP A 431 -11.86 -5.32 -7.50
CA TRP A 431 -12.17 -6.40 -8.45
C TRP A 431 -12.58 -5.88 -9.82
N GLY A 432 -13.36 -4.80 -9.85
CA GLY A 432 -13.77 -4.14 -11.09
C GLY A 432 -12.59 -3.67 -11.93
N TYR A 433 -11.47 -3.33 -11.30
CA TYR A 433 -10.26 -2.95 -12.02
C TYR A 433 -9.75 -4.05 -12.97
N GLN A 434 -10.11 -5.34 -12.73
CA GLN A 434 -9.81 -6.43 -13.66
C GLN A 434 -10.39 -6.20 -15.06
N SER A 435 -11.57 -5.56 -15.16
CA SER A 435 -12.19 -5.28 -16.46
C SER A 435 -11.40 -4.26 -17.33
N ILE A 436 -10.46 -3.57 -16.73
CA ILE A 436 -9.59 -2.57 -17.37
C ILE A 436 -8.10 -2.84 -17.10
N SER A 437 -7.76 -4.06 -16.69
CA SER A 437 -6.39 -4.42 -16.27
C SER A 437 -5.34 -4.19 -17.36
N GLU A 438 -5.69 -4.36 -18.64
CA GLU A 438 -4.79 -4.12 -19.79
C GLU A 438 -4.23 -2.69 -19.83
N LEU A 439 -4.88 -1.72 -19.18
CA LEU A 439 -4.36 -0.36 -19.06
C LEU A 439 -3.11 -0.27 -18.16
N ARG A 440 -2.90 -1.24 -17.28
CA ARG A 440 -1.87 -1.17 -16.22
C ARG A 440 -1.26 -2.53 -15.86
N SER A 441 -1.43 -3.56 -16.70
CA SER A 441 -0.86 -4.90 -16.50
C SER A 441 -0.44 -5.48 -17.83
N SER A 442 0.67 -6.19 -17.84
CA SER A 442 1.20 -6.87 -19.04
C SER A 442 0.81 -8.35 -19.11
N ARG A 443 -0.16 -8.81 -18.28
CA ARG A 443 -0.51 -10.24 -18.20
C ARG A 443 -0.95 -10.80 -19.54
N VAL A 444 -1.93 -10.16 -20.21
CA VAL A 444 -2.46 -10.65 -21.49
C VAL A 444 -1.35 -10.70 -22.54
N MET A 445 -0.51 -9.67 -22.59
CA MET A 445 0.65 -9.65 -23.51
C MET A 445 1.62 -10.78 -23.20
N ALA A 446 1.92 -11.06 -21.93
CA ALA A 446 2.79 -12.18 -21.54
C ALA A 446 2.21 -13.52 -21.96
N GLU A 447 0.90 -13.75 -21.78
CA GLU A 447 0.21 -14.97 -22.20
C GLU A 447 0.28 -15.17 -23.73
N VAL A 448 0.12 -14.09 -24.51
CA VAL A 448 0.27 -14.14 -25.97
C VAL A 448 1.72 -14.45 -26.38
N ILE A 449 2.70 -13.81 -25.75
CA ILE A 449 4.12 -14.07 -25.99
C ILE A 449 4.47 -15.52 -25.67
N GLN A 450 4.04 -16.05 -24.51
CA GLN A 450 4.27 -17.44 -24.12
C GLN A 450 3.62 -18.43 -25.11
N SER A 451 2.38 -18.15 -25.53
CA SER A 451 1.68 -18.96 -26.52
C SER A 451 2.40 -18.96 -27.89
N TYR A 452 2.90 -17.80 -28.32
CA TYR A 452 3.68 -17.69 -29.55
C TYR A 452 4.98 -18.49 -29.47
N ILE A 453 5.71 -18.41 -28.35
CA ILE A 453 6.94 -19.18 -28.11
C ILE A 453 6.65 -20.68 -28.13
N ALA A 454 5.61 -21.13 -27.42
CA ALA A 454 5.22 -22.54 -27.37
C ALA A 454 4.89 -23.09 -28.76
N ASN A 455 4.16 -22.33 -29.57
CA ASN A 455 3.80 -22.73 -30.94
C ASN A 455 4.97 -22.70 -31.92
N SER A 456 6.02 -21.91 -31.63
CA SER A 456 7.22 -21.87 -32.48
C SER A 456 8.11 -23.13 -32.34
N GLY A 457 7.88 -23.96 -31.32
CA GLY A 457 8.68 -25.12 -31.00
C GLY A 457 10.10 -24.81 -30.47
N LYS A 458 10.42 -23.54 -30.20
CA LYS A 458 11.73 -23.11 -29.71
C LYS A 458 11.61 -22.57 -28.28
N SER A 459 12.45 -23.09 -27.38
CA SER A 459 12.38 -22.75 -25.94
C SER A 459 13.17 -21.50 -25.55
N ASN A 460 14.15 -21.08 -26.36
CA ASN A 460 15.05 -19.97 -25.99
C ASN A 460 14.91 -18.76 -26.91
N VAL A 461 13.71 -18.19 -26.97
CA VAL A 461 13.44 -16.95 -27.72
C VAL A 461 13.85 -15.75 -26.87
N ALA A 462 14.72 -14.87 -27.40
CA ALA A 462 15.11 -13.63 -26.75
C ALA A 462 13.92 -12.65 -26.73
N ILE A 463 13.69 -12.00 -25.58
CA ILE A 463 12.64 -11.00 -25.42
C ILE A 463 13.29 -9.67 -25.05
N TYR A 464 12.94 -8.62 -25.81
CA TYR A 464 13.47 -7.27 -25.65
C TYR A 464 12.34 -6.30 -25.32
N ASP A 465 12.58 -5.38 -24.39
CA ASP A 465 11.69 -4.24 -24.11
C ASP A 465 12.39 -2.95 -24.55
N VAL A 466 11.88 -2.32 -25.59
CA VAL A 466 12.59 -1.25 -26.32
C VAL A 466 12.03 0.12 -25.92
N ASN A 467 12.93 0.98 -25.41
CA ASN A 467 12.66 2.35 -24.95
C ASN A 467 11.66 2.45 -23.80
N ARG A 468 11.51 1.37 -23.02
CA ARG A 468 10.55 1.28 -21.92
C ARG A 468 10.91 0.15 -20.98
N TYR A 469 10.19 0.04 -19.89
CA TYR A 469 10.19 -1.11 -18.98
C TYR A 469 8.81 -1.32 -18.39
N ASP A 470 8.26 -2.50 -18.61
CA ASP A 470 7.00 -2.96 -18.01
C ASP A 470 7.30 -3.83 -16.81
N GLN A 471 7.06 -3.31 -15.63
CA GLN A 471 7.44 -3.98 -14.38
C GLN A 471 6.69 -5.30 -14.14
N SER A 472 5.51 -5.48 -14.72
CA SER A 472 4.75 -6.74 -14.57
C SER A 472 5.06 -7.79 -15.63
N LEU A 473 5.70 -7.40 -16.74
CA LEU A 473 5.98 -8.32 -17.85
C LEU A 473 6.94 -9.44 -17.46
N PRO A 474 8.12 -9.19 -16.85
CA PRO A 474 9.03 -10.25 -16.41
C PRO A 474 8.37 -11.21 -15.43
N TYR A 475 7.56 -10.68 -14.49
CA TYR A 475 6.83 -11.50 -13.53
C TYR A 475 5.89 -12.50 -14.22
N TYR A 476 5.05 -12.03 -15.16
CA TYR A 476 4.12 -12.92 -15.87
C TYR A 476 4.79 -13.85 -16.88
N LEU A 477 5.93 -13.45 -17.43
CA LEU A 477 6.75 -14.33 -18.27
C LEU A 477 7.53 -15.38 -17.45
N GLY A 478 7.69 -15.17 -16.14
CA GLY A 478 8.51 -16.03 -15.27
C GLY A 478 10.01 -15.92 -15.54
N ARG A 479 10.46 -14.85 -16.22
CA ARG A 479 11.87 -14.67 -16.62
C ARG A 479 12.22 -13.19 -16.83
N THR A 480 13.49 -12.85 -16.70
CA THR A 480 14.02 -11.53 -17.06
C THR A 480 13.99 -11.31 -18.57
N ILE A 481 13.90 -10.05 -18.98
CA ILE A 481 13.92 -9.58 -20.37
C ILE A 481 15.08 -8.63 -20.60
N THR A 482 15.55 -8.50 -21.84
CA THR A 482 16.64 -7.56 -22.15
C THR A 482 16.10 -6.17 -22.41
N LEU A 483 16.60 -5.18 -21.67
CA LEU A 483 16.23 -3.79 -21.85
C LEU A 483 17.08 -3.11 -22.93
N VAL A 484 16.42 -2.35 -23.80
CA VAL A 484 17.05 -1.58 -24.87
C VAL A 484 16.68 -0.13 -24.75
N GLY A 485 17.66 0.76 -24.64
CA GLY A 485 17.45 2.22 -24.62
C GLY A 485 16.89 2.80 -23.31
N PHE A 486 16.08 2.04 -22.57
CA PHE A 486 15.47 2.48 -21.31
C PHE A 486 16.46 2.40 -20.15
N ARG A 487 16.46 3.42 -19.28
CA ARG A 487 17.19 3.45 -18.02
C ARG A 487 16.27 3.67 -16.83
N GLY A 488 15.59 4.82 -16.74
CA GLY A 488 14.58 5.13 -15.73
C GLY A 488 14.98 4.74 -14.30
N GLU A 489 14.12 4.03 -13.61
CA GLU A 489 14.35 3.55 -12.23
C GLU A 489 15.45 2.49 -12.11
N LEU A 490 15.90 1.90 -13.22
CA LEU A 490 16.99 0.91 -13.25
C LEU A 490 18.36 1.54 -13.52
N GLU A 491 18.44 2.86 -13.71
CA GLU A 491 19.67 3.56 -14.07
C GLU A 491 20.85 3.21 -13.13
N PHE A 492 20.60 3.16 -11.83
CA PHE A 492 21.63 2.77 -10.87
C PHE A 492 22.16 1.35 -11.16
N GLY A 493 21.27 0.38 -11.25
CA GLY A 493 21.62 -1.02 -11.53
C GLY A 493 22.32 -1.21 -12.87
N ILE A 494 21.86 -0.50 -13.91
CA ILE A 494 22.48 -0.50 -15.25
C ILE A 494 23.89 0.05 -15.20
N ASN A 495 24.14 1.11 -14.45
CA ASN A 495 25.48 1.69 -14.31
C ASN A 495 26.44 0.73 -13.57
N GLN A 496 25.94 -0.12 -12.68
CA GLN A 496 26.75 -1.16 -12.00
C GLN A 496 26.97 -2.40 -12.87
N GLU A 497 26.03 -2.73 -13.77
CA GLU A 497 26.05 -3.94 -14.58
C GLU A 497 25.73 -3.62 -16.07
N PRO A 498 26.55 -2.73 -16.74
CA PRO A 498 26.23 -2.20 -18.08
C PRO A 498 26.16 -3.27 -19.16
N GLN A 499 26.81 -4.40 -18.99
CA GLN A 499 26.82 -5.52 -19.94
C GLN A 499 25.45 -6.21 -20.07
N LYS A 500 24.49 -5.95 -19.19
CA LYS A 500 23.13 -6.48 -19.23
C LYS A 500 22.14 -5.57 -19.96
N TRP A 501 22.59 -4.40 -20.41
CA TRP A 501 21.78 -3.39 -21.07
C TRP A 501 22.28 -3.15 -22.47
N LEU A 502 21.36 -2.87 -23.41
CA LEU A 502 21.68 -2.55 -24.79
C LEU A 502 21.25 -1.11 -25.11
N ASN A 503 22.08 -0.40 -25.88
CA ASN A 503 21.63 0.81 -26.53
C ASN A 503 20.88 0.48 -27.85
N GLU A 504 20.12 1.43 -28.38
CA GLU A 504 19.34 1.21 -29.60
C GLU A 504 20.21 0.94 -30.84
N ALA A 505 21.39 1.57 -30.93
CA ALA A 505 22.27 1.41 -32.07
C ALA A 505 22.86 0.00 -32.14
N ASP A 506 23.24 -0.58 -31.00
CA ASP A 506 23.75 -1.95 -30.92
C ASP A 506 22.65 -2.99 -31.06
N PHE A 507 21.41 -2.65 -30.69
CA PHE A 507 20.29 -3.58 -30.73
C PHE A 507 19.80 -3.90 -32.14
N LEU A 508 19.72 -2.92 -33.04
CA LEU A 508 19.15 -3.12 -34.36
C LEU A 508 19.89 -4.18 -35.19
N PRO A 509 21.23 -4.22 -35.22
CA PRO A 509 21.97 -5.34 -35.84
C PRO A 509 21.66 -6.70 -35.21
N ILE A 510 21.49 -6.76 -33.86
CA ILE A 510 21.14 -7.99 -33.16
C ILE A 510 19.74 -8.46 -33.60
N TRP A 511 18.78 -7.55 -33.66
CA TRP A 511 17.43 -7.83 -34.14
C TRP A 511 17.44 -8.39 -35.56
N LEU A 512 18.16 -7.74 -36.48
CA LEU A 512 18.22 -8.11 -37.89
C LEU A 512 18.89 -9.47 -38.12
N ASN A 513 19.87 -9.83 -37.29
CA ASN A 513 20.59 -11.10 -37.38
C ASN A 513 19.94 -12.23 -36.55
N SER A 514 18.92 -11.93 -35.75
CA SER A 514 18.23 -12.95 -34.94
C SER A 514 17.33 -13.80 -35.83
N GLU A 515 17.39 -15.10 -35.70
CA GLU A 515 16.44 -16.02 -36.35
C GLU A 515 15.07 -15.98 -35.67
N GLN A 516 15.06 -15.74 -34.35
CA GLN A 516 13.85 -15.60 -33.55
C GLN A 516 14.10 -14.68 -32.36
N ALA A 517 13.32 -13.62 -32.31
CA ALA A 517 13.30 -12.69 -31.20
C ALA A 517 11.90 -12.08 -31.09
N ILE A 518 11.56 -11.61 -29.91
CA ILE A 518 10.35 -10.84 -29.65
C ILE A 518 10.75 -9.49 -29.09
N SER A 519 10.17 -8.42 -29.60
CA SER A 519 10.34 -7.06 -29.05
C SER A 519 9.01 -6.48 -28.62
N VAL A 520 8.99 -5.86 -27.46
CA VAL A 520 7.87 -5.04 -26.99
C VAL A 520 8.23 -3.59 -27.26
N LEU A 521 7.37 -2.91 -28.00
CA LEU A 521 7.62 -1.58 -28.55
C LEU A 521 6.56 -0.59 -28.03
N THR A 522 6.96 0.68 -27.93
CA THR A 522 5.99 1.78 -27.87
C THR A 522 5.37 2.00 -29.26
N GLN A 523 4.21 2.65 -29.31
CA GLN A 523 3.58 3.02 -30.59
C GLN A 523 4.53 3.80 -31.49
N THR A 524 5.25 4.77 -30.94
CA THR A 524 6.22 5.59 -31.66
C THR A 524 7.36 4.75 -32.27
N THR A 525 7.95 3.86 -31.48
CA THR A 525 9.03 2.98 -31.95
C THR A 525 8.54 2.01 -33.03
N TYR A 526 7.32 1.49 -32.88
CA TYR A 526 6.70 0.61 -33.88
C TYR A 526 6.50 1.32 -35.22
N GLU A 527 5.96 2.56 -35.22
CA GLU A 527 5.77 3.37 -36.44
C GLU A 527 7.12 3.70 -37.12
N GLN A 528 8.16 4.01 -36.35
CA GLN A 528 9.52 4.21 -36.87
C GLN A 528 10.06 2.95 -37.54
N TRP A 529 9.86 1.77 -36.91
CA TRP A 529 10.30 0.50 -37.50
C TRP A 529 9.54 0.16 -38.77
N GLN A 530 8.25 0.46 -38.86
CA GLN A 530 7.47 0.33 -40.08
C GLN A 530 8.01 1.20 -41.20
N GLN A 531 8.30 2.48 -40.93
CA GLN A 531 8.86 3.41 -41.90
C GLN A 531 10.23 2.97 -42.39
N GLN A 532 11.06 2.41 -41.52
CA GLN A 532 12.37 1.85 -41.82
C GLN A 532 12.30 0.46 -42.49
N LYS A 533 11.10 -0.11 -42.66
CA LYS A 533 10.86 -1.44 -43.22
C LYS A 533 11.62 -2.54 -42.48
N ILE A 534 11.76 -2.42 -41.14
CA ILE A 534 12.38 -3.43 -40.31
C ILE A 534 11.48 -4.68 -40.31
N PRO A 535 12.02 -5.87 -40.61
CA PRO A 535 11.21 -7.10 -40.69
C PRO A 535 10.65 -7.47 -39.32
N MET A 536 9.32 -7.48 -39.20
CA MET A 536 8.61 -7.83 -37.96
C MET A 536 7.21 -8.37 -38.26
N LEU A 537 6.68 -9.18 -37.35
CA LEU A 537 5.32 -9.69 -37.35
C LEU A 537 4.65 -9.24 -36.05
N THR A 538 3.59 -8.46 -36.14
CA THR A 538 2.81 -8.08 -34.94
C THR A 538 2.10 -9.30 -34.39
N ILE A 539 2.36 -9.63 -33.11
CA ILE A 539 1.75 -10.75 -32.40
C ILE A 539 0.74 -10.29 -31.34
N TYR A 540 0.89 -9.05 -30.84
CA TYR A 540 -0.03 -8.45 -29.90
C TYR A 540 0.00 -6.92 -30.04
N GLU A 541 -1.17 -6.30 -29.90
CA GLU A 541 -1.32 -4.84 -29.89
C GLU A 541 -2.42 -4.41 -28.93
N ASN A 542 -2.13 -3.42 -28.11
CA ASN A 542 -3.13 -2.71 -27.29
C ASN A 542 -2.89 -1.19 -27.32
N SER A 543 -3.63 -0.43 -26.52
CA SER A 543 -3.51 1.04 -26.47
C SER A 543 -2.16 1.54 -25.92
N ARG A 544 -1.36 0.69 -25.32
CA ARG A 544 -0.07 1.04 -24.68
C ARG A 544 1.11 0.48 -25.46
N TYR A 545 1.02 -0.73 -26.01
CA TYR A 545 2.15 -1.54 -26.42
C TYR A 545 1.85 -2.44 -27.61
N ILE A 546 2.90 -2.72 -28.34
CA ILE A 546 2.88 -3.64 -29.46
C ILE A 546 4.00 -4.66 -29.26
N ALA A 547 3.65 -5.93 -29.20
CA ALA A 547 4.64 -6.99 -29.25
C ALA A 547 4.80 -7.50 -30.68
N VAL A 548 6.04 -7.54 -31.14
CA VAL A 548 6.41 -8.00 -32.47
C VAL A 548 7.38 -9.16 -32.39
N ALA A 549 7.22 -10.15 -33.26
CA ALA A 549 8.17 -11.22 -33.45
C ALA A 549 9.07 -10.91 -34.67
N ARG A 550 10.30 -11.40 -34.64
CA ARG A 550 11.20 -11.37 -35.80
C ARG A 550 10.62 -12.26 -36.90
N ARG A 551 10.51 -11.72 -38.08
CA ARG A 551 9.97 -12.42 -39.26
C ARG A 551 11.08 -13.11 -40.05
#